data_43fc3c89a213c1df92388ca82338793b
#
_entry.id   43fc3c89a213c1df92388ca82338793b
#
_cell.length_a   1.000
_cell.length_b   1.000
_cell.length_c   1.000
_cell.angle_alpha   90.00
_cell.angle_beta   90.00
_cell.angle_gamma   90.00
#
_symmetry.space_group_name_H-M   'P 1'
#
loop_
_entity.id
_entity.type
_entity.pdbx_description
1 polymer ?
#
loop_
_entity_poly.entity_id
_entity_poly.type
_entity_poly.pdbx_seq_one_letter_code
_entity_poly.pdbx_strand_id
1 'polypeptide(L)'
;MKRKITLLLTAVLLLAGVTSCNDWLDVKQDTEKKADDMFDNYNGFKGALMGCYADLAGTSLYGTNLTMSHVDALAGLWYIDNTRSGLSSTLSECYALSEHNYGNSYAEAAVKRIYGAFYNTILEANLVLQGCREKGTNIDDEQVRALIEGEAYAIRALCQFDILRLFGQVPHNPSQQKSLPYSFTTSLDEMPAYYSWQDYVALVQSDIDSALTLMKDKDPLFEYTYHELNTLTASDTQTDLKDDFLTNRRIRMNYWAVKALQARFYLYLGEKQKAYAAAMDVIGARTVDGKLVVELSSMKDYGEGGTKYNSESECLFGVWIQDLYGVSVPLLQGGPSTTSSVDLNSNLVLTSSLYESCFQKAQKAVDIRYLNLWSKTTPIGSTTVYPSIRKYYLNKENENSDVQGIVPVLRLSEMYLIAVETAETLNEANTLYTKYMESKNVALHAPFASIDDIEPELMREYRREFFAEGQLFYFYKRHQETKLWSKDKEMLETDYCLPLPNTEFNPAK
;
A
#
# COMPACT_ATOMS: atom_id res chain seq x y z
N MET A 1 68.81 -36.76 30.58
CA MET A 1 68.54 -35.37 30.26
C MET A 1 67.86 -35.19 28.86
N LYS A 2 68.34 -35.81 27.80
CA LYS A 2 67.76 -35.64 26.43
C LYS A 2 66.25 -35.97 26.35
N ARG A 3 65.73 -37.00 27.02
CA ARG A 3 64.34 -37.42 26.99
C ARG A 3 63.36 -36.45 27.70
N LYS A 4 63.84 -35.70 28.70
CA LYS A 4 63.04 -34.67 29.37
C LYS A 4 62.94 -33.35 28.57
N ILE A 5 63.98 -33.06 27.77
CA ILE A 5 64.00 -31.87 26.87
C ILE A 5 63.08 -32.10 25.67
N THR A 6 63.05 -33.34 25.16
CA THR A 6 62.12 -33.71 24.05
C THR A 6 60.66 -33.62 24.48
N LEU A 7 60.31 -34.07 25.69
CA LEU A 7 58.97 -33.98 26.25
C LEU A 7 58.54 -32.54 26.54
N LEU A 8 59.48 -31.67 26.94
CA LEU A 8 59.18 -30.26 27.17
C LEU A 8 58.98 -29.51 25.83
N LEU A 9 59.78 -29.81 24.80
CA LEU A 9 59.61 -29.27 23.46
C LEU A 9 58.29 -29.72 22.79
N THR A 10 57.87 -30.98 23.00
CA THR A 10 56.57 -31.45 22.47
C THR A 10 55.38 -30.82 23.20
N ALA A 11 55.49 -30.59 24.51
CA ALA A 11 54.45 -29.89 25.27
C ALA A 11 54.32 -28.40 24.89
N VAL A 12 55.41 -27.71 24.59
CA VAL A 12 55.43 -26.31 24.12
C VAL A 12 54.86 -26.21 22.69
N LEU A 13 55.14 -27.16 21.80
CA LEU A 13 54.57 -27.21 20.46
C LEU A 13 53.05 -27.54 20.47
N LEU A 14 52.57 -28.33 21.45
CA LEU A 14 51.16 -28.62 21.61
C LEU A 14 50.37 -27.46 22.25
N LEU A 15 51.02 -26.60 23.05
CA LEU A 15 50.41 -25.39 23.62
C LEU A 15 50.42 -24.20 22.63
N ALA A 16 51.31 -24.17 21.65
CA ALA A 16 51.30 -23.15 20.60
C ALA A 16 50.25 -23.41 19.51
N GLY A 17 49.66 -24.58 19.44
CA GLY A 17 48.64 -24.99 18.48
C GLY A 17 47.18 -24.62 18.83
N VAL A 18 46.92 -24.06 20.04
CA VAL A 18 45.55 -23.72 20.51
C VAL A 18 45.27 -22.20 20.46
N THR A 19 46.14 -21.37 19.95
CA THR A 19 45.76 -20.03 19.52
C THR A 19 45.28 -20.12 18.07
N SER A 20 44.23 -20.89 17.83
CA SER A 20 43.52 -20.86 16.58
C SER A 20 42.85 -19.49 16.50
N CYS A 21 43.30 -18.70 15.55
CA CYS A 21 42.60 -17.48 15.16
C CYS A 21 41.15 -17.81 14.89
N ASN A 22 40.23 -17.36 15.75
CA ASN A 22 38.81 -17.39 15.49
C ASN A 22 38.45 -16.54 14.26
N ASP A 23 39.34 -15.61 13.90
CA ASP A 23 39.13 -14.73 12.71
C ASP A 23 39.23 -15.45 11.35
N TRP A 24 39.75 -16.67 11.29
CA TRP A 24 39.87 -17.40 10.00
C TRP A 24 38.61 -18.23 9.67
N LEU A 25 37.70 -18.43 10.60
CA LEU A 25 36.43 -19.12 10.39
C LEU A 25 35.26 -18.15 10.18
N ASP A 26 35.49 -16.87 10.37
CA ASP A 26 34.50 -15.81 10.14
C ASP A 26 34.60 -15.32 8.66
N VAL A 27 34.40 -16.26 7.73
CA VAL A 27 34.22 -15.92 6.32
C VAL A 27 32.82 -15.38 6.17
N LYS A 28 32.64 -14.07 6.44
CA LYS A 28 31.42 -13.37 6.03
C LYS A 28 31.19 -13.64 4.55
N GLN A 29 30.00 -14.07 4.18
CA GLN A 29 29.64 -14.26 2.79
C GLN A 29 29.82 -12.93 2.03
N ASP A 30 30.18 -12.97 0.75
CA ASP A 30 30.39 -11.74 -0.05
C ASP A 30 29.16 -10.81 -0.04
N THR A 31 27.97 -11.37 0.21
CA THR A 31 26.72 -10.63 0.41
C THR A 31 26.70 -9.85 1.73
N GLU A 32 27.21 -10.40 2.84
CA GLU A 32 27.29 -9.70 4.13
C GLU A 32 28.32 -8.56 4.10
N LYS A 33 29.50 -8.79 3.46
CA LYS A 33 30.49 -7.72 3.26
C LYS A 33 29.93 -6.55 2.43
N LYS A 34 29.12 -6.86 1.38
CA LYS A 34 28.46 -5.81 0.59
C LYS A 34 27.42 -5.06 1.39
N ALA A 35 26.70 -5.72 2.31
CA ALA A 35 25.74 -5.07 3.18
C ALA A 35 26.42 -4.15 4.21
N ASP A 36 27.55 -4.59 4.79
CA ASP A 36 28.35 -3.76 5.72
C ASP A 36 28.87 -2.48 5.05
N ASP A 37 29.28 -2.54 3.77
CA ASP A 37 29.81 -1.40 3.01
C ASP A 37 28.68 -0.48 2.46
N MET A 38 27.43 -0.96 2.40
CA MET A 38 26.29 -0.24 1.81
C MET A 38 26.08 1.12 2.48
N PHE A 39 26.17 1.19 3.80
CA PHE A 39 25.92 2.40 4.58
C PHE A 39 27.17 3.23 4.89
N ASP A 40 28.26 3.03 4.16
CA ASP A 40 29.48 3.82 4.33
C ASP A 40 29.38 5.24 3.77
N ASN A 41 28.36 5.53 2.98
CA ASN A 41 28.10 6.85 2.43
C ASN A 41 26.61 7.10 2.20
N TYR A 42 26.24 8.37 2.02
CA TYR A 42 24.85 8.81 1.80
C TYR A 42 24.14 8.09 0.65
N ASN A 43 24.82 7.86 -0.48
CA ASN A 43 24.20 7.22 -1.64
C ASN A 43 23.75 5.76 -1.33
N GLY A 44 24.45 5.08 -0.44
CA GLY A 44 24.05 3.75 0.01
C GLY A 44 22.74 3.76 0.78
N PHE A 45 22.54 4.71 1.69
CA PHE A 45 21.27 4.90 2.40
C PHE A 45 20.14 5.25 1.44
N LYS A 46 20.37 6.18 0.52
CA LYS A 46 19.41 6.57 -0.51
C LYS A 46 19.02 5.37 -1.38
N GLY A 47 20.03 4.59 -1.83
CA GLY A 47 19.80 3.39 -2.64
C GLY A 47 19.00 2.31 -1.92
N ALA A 48 19.34 2.01 -0.66
CA ALA A 48 18.64 1.02 0.15
C ALA A 48 17.16 1.41 0.38
N LEU A 49 16.89 2.68 0.73
CA LEU A 49 15.53 3.16 0.89
C LEU A 49 14.75 3.14 -0.44
N MET A 50 15.40 3.44 -1.57
CA MET A 50 14.75 3.32 -2.89
C MET A 50 14.44 1.87 -3.24
N GLY A 51 15.25 0.90 -2.78
CA GLY A 51 14.93 -0.53 -2.86
C GLY A 51 13.59 -0.86 -2.22
N CYS A 52 13.35 -0.39 -0.98
CA CYS A 52 12.05 -0.56 -0.32
C CYS A 52 10.87 -0.03 -1.15
N TYR A 53 11.01 1.15 -1.78
CA TYR A 53 9.96 1.70 -2.64
C TYR A 53 9.78 0.89 -3.94
N ALA A 54 10.85 0.37 -4.51
CA ALA A 54 10.77 -0.51 -5.68
C ALA A 54 10.03 -1.81 -5.37
N ASP A 55 10.27 -2.41 -4.20
CA ASP A 55 9.55 -3.57 -3.72
C ASP A 55 8.06 -3.28 -3.51
N LEU A 56 7.72 -2.15 -2.86
CA LEU A 56 6.33 -1.71 -2.71
C LEU A 56 5.62 -1.54 -4.07
N ALA A 57 6.33 -1.07 -5.10
CA ALA A 57 5.82 -0.92 -6.45
C ALA A 57 5.75 -2.25 -7.23
N GLY A 58 6.31 -3.33 -6.70
CA GLY A 58 6.27 -4.65 -7.29
C GLY A 58 4.84 -5.19 -7.45
N THR A 59 4.65 -6.07 -8.44
CA THR A 59 3.32 -6.64 -8.76
C THR A 59 2.74 -7.48 -7.61
N SER A 60 3.59 -8.01 -6.74
CA SER A 60 3.16 -8.78 -5.56
C SER A 60 2.56 -7.91 -4.45
N LEU A 61 2.84 -6.61 -4.44
CA LEU A 61 2.34 -5.64 -3.48
C LEU A 61 1.44 -4.60 -4.19
N TYR A 62 1.72 -3.31 -3.99
CA TYR A 62 0.84 -2.23 -4.46
C TYR A 62 0.89 -2.00 -5.97
N GLY A 63 1.85 -2.61 -6.69
CA GLY A 63 1.87 -2.54 -8.15
C GLY A 63 0.64 -3.16 -8.80
N THR A 64 0.10 -4.26 -8.27
CA THR A 64 -1.14 -4.88 -8.75
C THR A 64 -1.94 -5.62 -7.68
N ASN A 65 -1.31 -6.52 -6.87
CA ASN A 65 -2.06 -7.48 -6.07
C ASN A 65 -2.84 -6.83 -4.93
N LEU A 66 -2.28 -5.82 -4.27
CA LEU A 66 -2.91 -5.13 -3.15
C LEU A 66 -3.86 -4.00 -3.59
N THR A 67 -3.84 -3.65 -4.87
CA THR A 67 -4.63 -2.57 -5.45
C THR A 67 -5.60 -3.09 -6.51
N MET A 68 -5.11 -3.43 -7.70
CA MET A 68 -5.91 -3.64 -8.91
C MET A 68 -6.63 -4.99 -8.94
N SER A 69 -6.13 -6.02 -8.24
CA SER A 69 -6.55 -7.40 -8.52
C SER A 69 -6.96 -8.22 -7.29
N HIS A 70 -6.00 -8.73 -6.52
CA HIS A 70 -6.24 -9.81 -5.54
C HIS A 70 -7.07 -9.36 -4.34
N VAL A 71 -6.78 -8.18 -3.76
CA VAL A 71 -7.55 -7.67 -2.61
C VAL A 71 -8.96 -7.25 -3.02
N ASP A 72 -9.12 -6.67 -4.20
CA ASP A 72 -10.45 -6.40 -4.76
C ASP A 72 -11.21 -7.69 -5.10
N ALA A 73 -10.50 -8.76 -5.50
CA ALA A 73 -11.11 -10.07 -5.69
C ALA A 73 -11.61 -10.67 -4.37
N LEU A 74 -10.87 -10.52 -3.25
CA LEU A 74 -11.34 -10.90 -1.90
C LEU A 74 -12.64 -10.18 -1.52
N ALA A 75 -12.81 -8.93 -1.95
CA ALA A 75 -14.05 -8.18 -1.78
C ALA A 75 -15.16 -8.56 -2.78
N GLY A 76 -14.89 -9.50 -3.70
CA GLY A 76 -15.84 -9.90 -4.73
C GLY A 76 -16.11 -8.83 -5.78
N LEU A 77 -15.20 -7.89 -6.02
CA LEU A 77 -15.45 -6.77 -6.94
C LEU A 77 -15.41 -7.17 -8.41
N TRP A 78 -14.66 -8.21 -8.78
CA TRP A 78 -14.47 -8.58 -10.18
C TRP A 78 -15.38 -9.71 -10.63
N TYR A 79 -15.93 -9.59 -11.84
CA TYR A 79 -16.60 -10.69 -12.53
C TYR A 79 -15.57 -11.57 -13.23
N ILE A 80 -15.54 -12.86 -12.90
CA ILE A 80 -14.66 -13.85 -13.51
C ILE A 80 -15.50 -15.06 -13.88
N ASP A 81 -15.54 -15.38 -15.18
CA ASP A 81 -16.25 -16.56 -15.70
C ASP A 81 -15.32 -17.79 -15.64
N ASN A 82 -15.39 -18.54 -14.57
CA ASN A 82 -14.57 -19.73 -14.33
C ASN A 82 -14.93 -20.94 -15.21
N THR A 83 -16.01 -20.86 -15.99
CA THR A 83 -16.36 -21.91 -16.95
C THR A 83 -15.52 -21.84 -18.23
N ARG A 84 -14.82 -20.74 -18.44
CA ARG A 84 -13.98 -20.53 -19.62
C ARG A 84 -12.67 -21.29 -19.50
N SER A 85 -12.25 -21.90 -20.61
CA SER A 85 -10.91 -22.47 -20.73
C SER A 85 -9.88 -21.38 -21.02
N GLY A 86 -8.67 -21.54 -20.46
CA GLY A 86 -7.53 -20.65 -20.75
C GLY A 86 -7.56 -19.32 -19.98
N LEU A 87 -8.15 -19.30 -18.79
CA LEU A 87 -7.99 -18.16 -17.88
C LEU A 87 -6.49 -17.92 -17.59
N SER A 88 -6.10 -16.66 -17.55
CA SER A 88 -4.76 -16.28 -17.09
C SER A 88 -4.53 -16.71 -15.63
N SER A 89 -3.27 -16.85 -15.24
CA SER A 89 -2.92 -17.18 -13.85
C SER A 89 -3.51 -16.17 -12.87
N THR A 90 -3.43 -14.88 -13.19
CA THR A 90 -3.98 -13.80 -12.35
C THR A 90 -5.50 -13.94 -12.17
N LEU A 91 -6.27 -14.23 -13.23
CA LEU A 91 -7.70 -14.44 -13.09
C LEU A 91 -8.02 -15.71 -12.31
N SER A 92 -7.27 -16.78 -12.49
CA SER A 92 -7.42 -18.02 -11.73
C SER A 92 -7.17 -17.80 -10.23
N GLU A 93 -6.12 -17.03 -9.88
CA GLU A 93 -5.84 -16.60 -8.50
C GLU A 93 -6.96 -15.74 -7.94
N CYS A 94 -7.39 -14.70 -8.68
CA CYS A 94 -8.48 -13.82 -8.29
C CYS A 94 -9.80 -14.57 -8.10
N TYR A 95 -10.08 -15.55 -8.97
CA TYR A 95 -11.26 -16.40 -8.80
C TYR A 95 -11.20 -17.20 -7.49
N ALA A 96 -10.09 -17.93 -7.24
CA ALA A 96 -9.92 -18.72 -6.02
C ALA A 96 -10.00 -17.86 -4.75
N LEU A 97 -9.42 -16.67 -4.76
CA LEU A 97 -9.51 -15.69 -3.66
C LEU A 97 -10.93 -15.18 -3.48
N SER A 98 -11.66 -14.89 -4.54
CA SER A 98 -13.04 -14.41 -4.47
C SER A 98 -14.04 -15.46 -3.96
N GLU A 99 -13.68 -16.74 -4.06
CA GLU A 99 -14.40 -17.86 -3.43
C GLU A 99 -13.93 -18.13 -1.99
N HIS A 100 -12.90 -17.43 -1.50
CA HIS A 100 -12.23 -17.65 -0.21
C HIS A 100 -11.80 -19.11 -0.02
N ASN A 101 -11.50 -19.79 -1.12
CA ASN A 101 -10.98 -21.15 -1.13
C ASN A 101 -9.45 -21.13 -1.01
N TYR A 102 -8.98 -20.86 0.20
CA TYR A 102 -7.55 -20.70 0.47
C TYR A 102 -6.73 -21.98 0.37
N GLY A 103 -7.36 -23.16 0.35
CA GLY A 103 -6.72 -24.44 0.04
C GLY A 103 -6.55 -24.72 -1.47
N ASN A 104 -7.02 -23.84 -2.34
CA ASN A 104 -6.78 -23.92 -3.77
C ASN A 104 -5.34 -23.51 -4.10
N SER A 105 -4.66 -24.26 -4.98
CA SER A 105 -3.25 -24.02 -5.31
C SER A 105 -2.97 -22.61 -5.87
N TYR A 106 -3.92 -22.02 -6.61
CA TYR A 106 -3.80 -20.64 -7.09
C TYR A 106 -3.87 -19.63 -5.92
N ALA A 107 -4.81 -19.82 -4.99
CA ALA A 107 -4.90 -18.97 -3.81
C ALA A 107 -3.66 -19.12 -2.92
N GLU A 108 -3.19 -20.36 -2.66
CA GLU A 108 -1.96 -20.60 -1.89
C GLU A 108 -0.75 -19.91 -2.51
N ALA A 109 -0.58 -20.00 -3.84
CA ALA A 109 0.53 -19.36 -4.54
C ALA A 109 0.47 -17.81 -4.42
N ALA A 110 -0.72 -17.23 -4.59
CA ALA A 110 -0.93 -15.79 -4.45
C ALA A 110 -0.63 -15.31 -3.01
N VAL A 111 -1.18 -15.99 -2.01
CA VAL A 111 -1.00 -15.69 -0.57
C VAL A 111 0.48 -15.78 -0.18
N LYS A 112 1.18 -16.86 -0.59
CA LYS A 112 2.61 -17.02 -0.33
C LYS A 112 3.45 -15.89 -0.95
N ARG A 113 3.11 -15.48 -2.16
CA ARG A 113 3.82 -14.44 -2.89
C ARG A 113 3.64 -13.06 -2.25
N ILE A 114 2.41 -12.71 -1.85
CA ILE A 114 2.10 -11.47 -1.14
C ILE A 114 2.82 -11.43 0.21
N TYR A 115 2.71 -12.50 0.98
CA TYR A 115 3.34 -12.61 2.31
C TYR A 115 4.86 -12.45 2.22
N GLY A 116 5.50 -13.21 1.33
CA GLY A 116 6.95 -13.14 1.13
C GLY A 116 7.43 -11.75 0.68
N ALA A 117 6.69 -11.07 -0.20
CA ALA A 117 7.03 -9.73 -0.65
C ALA A 117 6.96 -8.71 0.50
N PHE A 118 5.96 -8.79 1.39
CA PHE A 118 5.92 -7.94 2.58
C PHE A 118 7.16 -8.11 3.45
N TYR A 119 7.54 -9.36 3.78
CA TYR A 119 8.68 -9.61 4.65
C TYR A 119 10.02 -9.25 4.01
N ASN A 120 10.13 -9.34 2.68
CA ASN A 120 11.30 -8.83 1.97
C ASN A 120 11.43 -7.30 2.14
N THR A 121 10.36 -6.55 1.88
CA THR A 121 10.36 -5.08 2.07
C THR A 121 10.62 -4.69 3.54
N ILE A 122 10.08 -5.46 4.50
CA ILE A 122 10.33 -5.22 5.93
C ILE A 122 11.80 -5.46 6.28
N LEU A 123 12.42 -6.52 5.74
CA LEU A 123 13.84 -6.80 5.93
C LEU A 123 14.71 -5.64 5.42
N GLU A 124 14.42 -5.14 4.22
CA GLU A 124 15.12 -3.98 3.65
C GLU A 124 14.95 -2.72 4.50
N ALA A 125 13.72 -2.43 4.96
CA ALA A 125 13.47 -1.31 5.88
C ALA A 125 14.23 -1.47 7.20
N ASN A 126 14.32 -2.69 7.74
CA ASN A 126 15.10 -2.98 8.96
C ASN A 126 16.61 -2.74 8.73
N LEU A 127 17.14 -3.09 7.55
CA LEU A 127 18.52 -2.81 7.19
C LEU A 127 18.79 -1.29 7.11
N VAL A 128 17.88 -0.51 6.52
CA VAL A 128 17.99 0.96 6.52
C VAL A 128 18.01 1.51 7.95
N LEU A 129 17.09 1.04 8.82
CA LEU A 129 17.02 1.45 10.22
C LEU A 129 18.27 1.06 11.01
N GLN A 130 18.83 -0.12 10.76
CA GLN A 130 20.10 -0.53 11.34
C GLN A 130 21.25 0.39 10.87
N GLY A 131 21.33 0.65 9.56
CA GLY A 131 22.31 1.56 8.99
C GLY A 131 22.23 2.96 9.61
N CYS A 132 21.01 3.52 9.76
CA CYS A 132 20.80 4.83 10.41
C CYS A 132 21.29 4.84 11.86
N ARG A 133 21.05 3.78 12.61
CA ARG A 133 21.50 3.65 14.01
C ARG A 133 23.02 3.52 14.13
N GLU A 134 23.65 2.74 13.26
CA GLU A 134 25.08 2.40 13.37
C GLU A 134 25.99 3.38 12.63
N LYS A 135 25.55 3.86 11.47
CA LYS A 135 26.34 4.68 10.54
C LYS A 135 25.64 5.97 10.08
N GLY A 136 24.57 6.39 10.74
CA GLY A 136 23.76 7.56 10.34
C GLY A 136 24.57 8.88 10.26
N THR A 137 25.72 8.97 10.94
CA THR A 137 26.63 10.10 10.85
C THR A 137 27.30 10.24 9.46
N ASN A 138 27.19 9.22 8.61
CA ASN A 138 27.65 9.27 7.22
C ASN A 138 26.68 10.05 6.30
N ILE A 139 25.55 10.51 6.85
CA ILE A 139 24.63 11.45 6.22
C ILE A 139 24.84 12.81 6.90
N ASP A 140 25.53 13.72 6.21
CA ASP A 140 25.90 15.03 6.77
C ASP A 140 24.68 15.91 7.06
N ASP A 141 23.65 15.87 6.19
CA ASP A 141 22.42 16.65 6.35
C ASP A 141 21.46 15.99 7.34
N GLU A 142 21.21 16.68 8.46
CA GLU A 142 20.33 16.19 9.53
C GLU A 142 18.86 16.05 9.07
N GLN A 143 18.38 16.93 8.18
CA GLN A 143 17.02 16.85 7.62
C GLN A 143 16.88 15.57 6.78
N VAL A 144 17.82 15.34 5.86
CA VAL A 144 17.84 14.16 5.00
C VAL A 144 17.96 12.87 5.82
N ARG A 145 18.84 12.86 6.82
CA ARG A 145 18.98 11.70 7.73
C ARG A 145 17.67 11.37 8.44
N ALA A 146 17.02 12.38 9.02
CA ALA A 146 15.75 12.18 9.73
C ALA A 146 14.63 11.71 8.80
N LEU A 147 14.61 12.17 7.54
CA LEU A 147 13.64 11.69 6.55
C LEU A 147 13.90 10.26 6.11
N ILE A 148 15.18 9.88 5.88
CA ILE A 148 15.52 8.49 5.53
C ILE A 148 15.09 7.53 6.63
N GLU A 149 15.42 7.84 7.89
CA GLU A 149 15.05 7.01 9.02
C GLU A 149 13.52 6.99 9.24
N GLY A 150 12.87 8.16 9.18
CA GLY A 150 11.42 8.27 9.32
C GLY A 150 10.65 7.53 8.23
N GLU A 151 11.09 7.59 6.98
CA GLU A 151 10.47 6.85 5.88
C GLU A 151 10.66 5.34 6.03
N ALA A 152 11.80 4.87 6.51
CA ALA A 152 12.02 3.45 6.76
C ALA A 152 11.09 2.91 7.88
N TYR A 153 10.90 3.67 8.98
CA TYR A 153 9.87 3.34 9.98
C TYR A 153 8.47 3.31 9.38
N ALA A 154 8.12 4.30 8.55
CA ALA A 154 6.81 4.39 7.91
C ALA A 154 6.54 3.24 6.95
N ILE A 155 7.52 2.81 6.16
CA ILE A 155 7.43 1.65 5.27
C ILE A 155 7.22 0.37 6.07
N ARG A 156 7.99 0.16 7.16
CA ARG A 156 7.81 -0.99 8.03
C ARG A 156 6.42 -1.00 8.65
N ALA A 157 5.97 0.14 9.18
CA ALA A 157 4.62 0.28 9.72
C ALA A 157 3.53 -0.04 8.70
N LEU A 158 3.64 0.47 7.46
CA LEU A 158 2.70 0.18 6.38
C LEU A 158 2.61 -1.32 6.08
N CYS A 159 3.77 -1.97 5.88
CA CYS A 159 3.82 -3.40 5.57
C CYS A 159 3.29 -4.26 6.72
N GLN A 160 3.72 -4.01 7.97
CA GLN A 160 3.26 -4.74 9.14
C GLN A 160 1.77 -4.52 9.39
N PHE A 161 1.26 -3.32 9.16
CA PHE A 161 -0.17 -3.06 9.29
C PHE A 161 -0.98 -3.79 8.22
N ASP A 162 -0.50 -3.86 6.97
CA ASP A 162 -1.19 -4.61 5.92
C ASP A 162 -1.13 -6.12 6.14
N ILE A 163 -0.04 -6.63 6.74
CA ILE A 163 0.01 -8.01 7.24
C ILE A 163 -1.09 -8.23 8.30
N LEU A 164 -1.23 -7.31 9.26
CA LEU A 164 -2.30 -7.39 10.26
C LEU A 164 -3.69 -7.38 9.61
N ARG A 165 -3.90 -6.52 8.59
CA ARG A 165 -5.19 -6.42 7.91
C ARG A 165 -5.53 -7.63 7.05
N LEU A 166 -4.54 -8.31 6.46
CA LEU A 166 -4.76 -9.47 5.60
C LEU A 166 -4.74 -10.79 6.38
N PHE A 167 -3.75 -10.99 7.22
CA PHE A 167 -3.47 -12.27 7.90
C PHE A 167 -3.92 -12.28 9.36
N GLY A 168 -4.11 -11.12 9.96
CA GLY A 168 -4.60 -10.99 11.33
C GLY A 168 -6.09 -11.27 11.44
N GLN A 169 -6.53 -11.45 12.67
CA GLN A 169 -7.94 -11.61 13.03
C GLN A 169 -8.77 -10.37 12.66
N VAL A 170 -10.10 -10.50 12.71
CA VAL A 170 -10.98 -9.32 12.66
C VAL A 170 -10.72 -8.43 13.87
N PRO A 171 -10.79 -7.09 13.73
CA PRO A 171 -10.40 -6.18 14.81
C PRO A 171 -11.39 -6.14 15.99
N HIS A 172 -12.56 -6.75 15.84
CA HIS A 172 -13.59 -6.79 16.90
C HIS A 172 -13.33 -7.97 17.84
N ASN A 173 -12.99 -7.68 19.11
CA ASN A 173 -12.69 -8.68 20.16
C ASN A 173 -11.63 -9.72 19.77
N PRO A 174 -10.46 -9.32 19.26
CA PRO A 174 -9.45 -10.26 18.82
C PRO A 174 -8.87 -11.08 19.99
N SER A 175 -8.56 -12.34 19.71
CA SER A 175 -7.83 -13.20 20.65
C SER A 175 -6.44 -12.62 20.93
N GLN A 176 -5.97 -12.76 22.17
CA GLN A 176 -4.61 -12.35 22.58
C GLN A 176 -3.57 -13.46 22.43
N GLN A 177 -3.90 -14.56 21.76
CA GLN A 177 -2.89 -15.57 21.41
C GLN A 177 -1.90 -14.99 20.40
N LYS A 178 -0.63 -15.38 20.53
CA LYS A 178 0.42 -14.98 19.58
C LYS A 178 0.12 -15.61 18.22
N SER A 179 -0.17 -14.79 17.22
CA SER A 179 -0.67 -15.26 15.92
C SER A 179 0.09 -14.73 14.73
N LEU A 180 0.75 -13.58 14.84
CA LEU A 180 1.47 -12.95 13.76
C LEU A 180 2.90 -12.60 14.14
N PRO A 181 3.89 -12.84 13.26
CA PRO A 181 5.25 -12.40 13.48
C PRO A 181 5.41 -10.92 13.12
N TYR A 182 6.03 -10.15 14.04
CA TYR A 182 6.52 -8.80 13.77
C TYR A 182 8.02 -8.85 13.59
N SER A 183 8.54 -8.37 12.47
CA SER A 183 9.96 -8.55 12.15
C SER A 183 10.78 -7.29 12.40
N PHE A 184 11.85 -7.47 13.19
CA PHE A 184 12.98 -6.53 13.33
C PHE A 184 14.27 -7.13 12.78
N THR A 185 14.20 -8.33 12.17
CA THR A 185 15.36 -9.06 11.71
C THR A 185 16.03 -8.35 10.53
N THR A 186 17.34 -8.44 10.46
CA THR A 186 18.18 -7.91 9.38
C THR A 186 18.91 -9.03 8.64
N SER A 187 18.59 -10.29 8.95
CA SER A 187 19.12 -11.49 8.31
C SER A 187 17.98 -12.43 7.89
N LEU A 188 18.16 -13.12 6.77
CA LEU A 188 17.24 -14.15 6.28
C LEU A 188 17.26 -15.42 7.14
N ASP A 189 18.29 -15.61 7.96
CA ASP A 189 18.45 -16.79 8.83
C ASP A 189 17.73 -16.62 10.17
N GLU A 190 17.23 -15.40 10.47
CA GLU A 190 16.51 -15.13 11.71
C GLU A 190 15.00 -15.22 11.51
N MET A 191 14.34 -15.97 12.39
CA MET A 191 12.88 -16.03 12.42
C MET A 191 12.32 -14.91 13.30
N PRO A 192 11.36 -14.10 12.79
CA PRO A 192 10.74 -13.05 13.59
C PRO A 192 9.90 -13.64 14.72
N ALA A 193 9.82 -12.91 15.84
CA ALA A 193 9.02 -13.31 16.97
C ALA A 193 7.52 -13.11 16.72
N TYR A 194 6.70 -14.03 17.25
CA TYR A 194 5.24 -13.93 17.22
C TYR A 194 4.71 -13.11 18.38
N TYR A 195 3.73 -12.28 18.11
CA TYR A 195 3.13 -11.36 19.07
C TYR A 195 1.62 -11.60 19.26
N SER A 196 1.11 -11.20 20.44
CA SER A 196 -0.32 -11.06 20.65
C SER A 196 -0.88 -9.90 19.82
N TRP A 197 -2.21 -9.85 19.65
CA TRP A 197 -2.84 -8.70 18.97
C TRP A 197 -2.42 -7.37 19.59
N GLN A 198 -2.52 -7.25 20.91
CA GLN A 198 -2.19 -6.02 21.62
C GLN A 198 -0.73 -5.60 21.43
N ASP A 199 0.20 -6.54 21.58
CA ASP A 199 1.64 -6.25 21.41
C ASP A 199 1.96 -5.88 19.96
N TYR A 200 1.38 -6.60 18.99
CA TYR A 200 1.57 -6.31 17.56
C TYR A 200 1.09 -4.90 17.19
N VAL A 201 -0.11 -4.54 17.64
CA VAL A 201 -0.70 -3.21 17.43
C VAL A 201 0.18 -2.13 18.06
N ALA A 202 0.70 -2.36 19.28
CA ALA A 202 1.60 -1.42 19.94
C ALA A 202 2.91 -1.21 19.16
N LEU A 203 3.43 -2.24 18.51
CA LEU A 203 4.64 -2.15 17.68
C LEU A 203 4.38 -1.34 16.41
N VAL A 204 3.25 -1.56 15.71
CA VAL A 204 2.86 -0.75 14.56
C VAL A 204 2.70 0.72 14.95
N GLN A 205 2.04 0.98 16.10
CA GLN A 205 1.89 2.34 16.61
C GLN A 205 3.24 3.00 16.89
N SER A 206 4.17 2.26 17.50
CA SER A 206 5.52 2.75 17.80
C SER A 206 6.29 3.16 16.54
N ASP A 207 6.17 2.40 15.46
CA ASP A 207 6.80 2.75 14.18
C ASP A 207 6.18 3.99 13.54
N ILE A 208 4.84 4.12 13.58
CA ILE A 208 4.13 5.32 13.10
C ILE A 208 4.57 6.55 13.90
N ASP A 209 4.64 6.45 15.22
CA ASP A 209 5.02 7.57 16.10
C ASP A 209 6.49 7.96 15.91
N SER A 210 7.37 6.99 15.69
CA SER A 210 8.79 7.22 15.37
C SER A 210 8.94 7.99 14.06
N ALA A 211 8.23 7.54 13.01
CA ALA A 211 8.23 8.20 11.71
C ALA A 211 7.72 9.66 11.82
N LEU A 212 6.58 9.87 12.48
CA LEU A 212 6.04 11.22 12.67
C LEU A 212 6.97 12.13 13.47
N THR A 213 7.61 11.60 14.52
CA THR A 213 8.54 12.37 15.34
C THR A 213 9.78 12.83 14.55
N LEU A 214 10.34 11.94 13.75
CA LEU A 214 11.52 12.21 12.92
C LEU A 214 11.23 13.21 11.80
N MET A 215 10.05 13.12 11.18
CA MET A 215 9.70 13.93 10.00
C MET A 215 9.08 15.28 10.35
N LYS A 216 8.56 15.44 11.57
CA LYS A 216 7.91 16.69 11.99
C LYS A 216 8.84 17.87 11.80
N ASP A 217 8.34 18.91 11.16
CA ASP A 217 9.04 20.15 10.87
C ASP A 217 10.30 19.99 9.98
N LYS A 218 10.52 18.77 9.44
CA LYS A 218 11.65 18.46 8.56
C LYS A 218 11.20 18.08 7.14
N ASP A 219 9.96 17.63 6.97
CA ASP A 219 9.45 17.31 5.64
C ASP A 219 9.23 18.60 4.84
N PRO A 220 9.73 18.68 3.59
CA PRO A 220 9.53 19.87 2.75
C PRO A 220 8.07 20.27 2.55
N LEU A 221 7.12 19.36 2.74
CA LEU A 221 5.68 19.62 2.64
C LEU A 221 5.13 20.55 3.74
N PHE A 222 5.92 20.92 4.73
CA PHE A 222 5.57 22.04 5.63
C PHE A 222 5.76 23.40 4.95
N GLU A 223 6.67 23.50 3.98
CA GLU A 223 7.00 24.74 3.27
C GLU A 223 6.42 24.79 1.86
N TYR A 224 6.39 23.63 1.15
CA TYR A 224 6.01 23.51 -0.24
C TYR A 224 4.80 22.59 -0.44
N THR A 225 4.01 22.85 -1.48
CA THR A 225 2.94 21.95 -1.92
C THR A 225 3.51 20.77 -2.71
N TYR A 226 2.71 19.71 -2.88
CA TYR A 226 3.08 18.62 -3.79
C TYR A 226 3.38 19.10 -5.21
N HIS A 227 2.66 20.11 -5.70
CA HIS A 227 2.89 20.66 -7.03
C HIS A 227 4.27 21.29 -7.14
N GLU A 228 4.66 22.13 -6.18
CA GLU A 228 5.97 22.79 -6.16
C GLU A 228 7.13 21.79 -6.07
N LEU A 229 6.96 20.67 -5.34
CA LEU A 229 8.00 19.66 -5.18
C LEU A 229 8.09 18.63 -6.33
N ASN A 230 7.04 18.50 -7.14
CA ASN A 230 6.98 17.50 -8.22
C ASN A 230 6.99 18.10 -9.62
N THR A 231 7.16 19.41 -9.76
CA THR A 231 7.33 20.06 -11.07
C THR A 231 8.79 19.91 -11.51
N LEU A 232 9.03 19.00 -12.44
CA LEU A 232 10.39 18.63 -12.88
C LEU A 232 10.97 19.50 -14.00
N THR A 233 10.27 20.54 -14.44
CA THR A 233 10.81 21.46 -15.45
C THR A 233 11.77 22.44 -14.79
N ALA A 234 13.00 22.48 -15.27
CA ALA A 234 14.08 23.35 -14.76
C ALA A 234 13.72 24.86 -14.76
N SER A 235 12.66 25.27 -15.45
CA SER A 235 12.11 26.62 -15.45
C SER A 235 11.13 26.91 -14.31
N ASP A 236 10.54 25.87 -13.70
CA ASP A 236 9.48 26.01 -12.70
C ASP A 236 9.95 25.61 -11.28
N THR A 237 11.15 25.01 -11.16
CA THR A 237 11.78 24.70 -9.88
C THR A 237 12.35 25.97 -9.24
N GLN A 238 11.51 26.76 -8.63
CA GLN A 238 11.95 27.85 -7.74
C GLN A 238 12.27 27.35 -6.32
N THR A 239 12.51 26.05 -6.17
CA THR A 239 12.84 25.49 -4.88
C THR A 239 14.33 25.56 -4.67
N ASP A 240 14.77 26.32 -3.69
CA ASP A 240 16.15 26.33 -3.19
C ASP A 240 16.49 25.06 -2.39
N LEU A 241 15.87 23.91 -2.78
CA LEU A 241 16.12 22.64 -2.15
C LEU A 241 17.56 22.19 -2.42
N LYS A 242 18.25 21.89 -1.35
CA LYS A 242 19.68 21.52 -1.38
C LYS A 242 19.95 20.11 -1.92
N ASP A 243 18.93 19.25 -1.94
CA ASP A 243 19.07 17.84 -2.30
C ASP A 243 17.82 17.36 -3.09
N ASP A 244 18.04 16.62 -4.17
CA ASP A 244 17.00 16.00 -4.98
C ASP A 244 16.18 14.96 -4.20
N PHE A 245 16.74 14.41 -3.12
CA PHE A 245 16.05 13.54 -2.19
C PHE A 245 14.81 14.20 -1.56
N LEU A 246 14.80 15.51 -1.42
CA LEU A 246 13.70 16.28 -0.85
C LEU A 246 12.54 16.50 -1.82
N THR A 247 12.67 16.11 -3.09
CA THR A 247 11.64 16.21 -4.14
C THR A 247 10.78 14.95 -4.22
N ASN A 248 9.81 14.94 -5.12
CA ASN A 248 8.94 13.78 -5.41
C ASN A 248 8.24 13.20 -4.19
N ARG A 249 7.83 14.06 -3.26
CA ARG A 249 7.25 13.65 -1.97
C ARG A 249 5.96 12.85 -2.09
N ARG A 250 5.25 12.90 -3.23
CA ARG A 250 4.02 12.13 -3.48
C ARG A 250 4.25 10.63 -3.62
N ILE A 251 5.42 10.23 -4.08
CA ILE A 251 5.80 8.81 -4.19
C ILE A 251 6.67 8.34 -3.03
N ARG A 252 6.64 9.07 -1.93
CA ARG A 252 7.42 8.82 -0.72
C ARG A 252 6.50 8.81 0.50
N MET A 253 6.85 8.03 1.52
CA MET A 253 6.18 8.06 2.82
C MET A 253 6.55 9.36 3.55
N ASN A 254 5.92 10.46 3.12
CA ASN A 254 6.08 11.78 3.69
C ASN A 254 5.27 11.94 4.99
N TYR A 255 5.45 13.06 5.71
CA TYR A 255 4.77 13.32 6.98
C TYR A 255 3.24 13.16 6.89
N TRP A 256 2.61 13.73 5.85
CA TRP A 256 1.15 13.66 5.69
C TRP A 256 0.65 12.29 5.25
N ALA A 257 1.47 11.54 4.53
CA ALA A 257 1.21 10.14 4.24
C ALA A 257 1.24 9.28 5.51
N VAL A 258 2.20 9.52 6.41
CA VAL A 258 2.25 8.82 7.71
C VAL A 258 1.07 9.21 8.60
N LYS A 259 0.64 10.48 8.58
CA LYS A 259 -0.60 10.91 9.24
C LYS A 259 -1.85 10.22 8.68
N ALA A 260 -1.93 10.06 7.36
CA ALA A 260 -3.01 9.31 6.72
C ALA A 260 -2.98 7.81 7.10
N LEU A 261 -1.78 7.21 7.14
CA LEU A 261 -1.61 5.85 7.65
C LEU A 261 -2.07 5.74 9.12
N GLN A 262 -1.74 6.71 9.96
CA GLN A 262 -2.19 6.79 11.35
C GLN A 262 -3.72 6.85 11.46
N ALA A 263 -4.39 7.66 10.60
CA ALA A 263 -5.85 7.74 10.58
C ALA A 263 -6.49 6.40 10.18
N ARG A 264 -5.99 5.74 9.12
CA ARG A 264 -6.40 4.42 8.68
C ARG A 264 -6.19 3.35 9.76
N PHE A 265 -5.06 3.40 10.45
CA PHE A 265 -4.72 2.50 11.54
C PHE A 265 -5.69 2.64 12.72
N TYR A 266 -5.93 3.85 13.20
CA TYR A 266 -6.88 4.09 14.29
C TYR A 266 -8.31 3.71 13.91
N LEU A 267 -8.72 3.98 12.66
CA LEU A 267 -10.02 3.55 12.16
C LEU A 267 -10.15 2.01 12.22
N TYR A 268 -9.10 1.29 11.77
CA TYR A 268 -9.10 -0.17 11.81
C TYR A 268 -9.20 -0.74 13.22
N LEU A 269 -8.65 -0.06 14.21
CA LEU A 269 -8.73 -0.43 15.63
C LEU A 269 -10.05 0.01 16.30
N GLY A 270 -10.91 0.75 15.62
CA GLY A 270 -12.13 1.31 16.19
C GLY A 270 -11.89 2.52 17.11
N GLU A 271 -10.70 3.10 17.10
CA GLU A 271 -10.34 4.29 17.89
C GLU A 271 -10.84 5.57 17.22
N LYS A 272 -12.16 5.75 17.16
CA LYS A 272 -12.86 6.76 16.35
C LYS A 272 -12.35 8.18 16.54
N GLN A 273 -12.16 8.63 17.78
CA GLN A 273 -11.72 10.01 18.04
C GLN A 273 -10.29 10.27 17.53
N LYS A 274 -9.39 9.30 17.70
CA LYS A 274 -8.03 9.40 17.17
C LYS A 274 -8.01 9.34 15.64
N ALA A 275 -8.83 8.48 15.04
CA ALA A 275 -8.99 8.39 13.59
C ALA A 275 -9.49 9.70 12.99
N TYR A 276 -10.53 10.29 13.61
CA TYR A 276 -11.07 11.60 13.22
C TYR A 276 -9.99 12.70 13.28
N ALA A 277 -9.31 12.81 14.43
CA ALA A 277 -8.29 13.84 14.62
C ALA A 277 -7.16 13.72 13.57
N ALA A 278 -6.63 12.51 13.35
CA ALA A 278 -5.57 12.29 12.38
C ALA A 278 -6.04 12.55 10.92
N ALA A 279 -7.28 12.18 10.57
CA ALA A 279 -7.85 12.47 9.26
C ALA A 279 -8.05 13.99 9.05
N MET A 280 -8.54 14.70 10.07
CA MET A 280 -8.73 16.15 10.01
C MET A 280 -7.40 16.92 9.94
N ASP A 281 -6.33 16.43 10.59
CA ASP A 281 -4.97 16.97 10.43
C ASP A 281 -4.56 16.97 8.95
N VAL A 282 -4.82 15.85 8.23
CA VAL A 282 -4.48 15.72 6.80
C VAL A 282 -5.39 16.60 5.93
N ILE A 283 -6.70 16.60 6.18
CA ILE A 283 -7.68 17.44 5.44
C ILE A 283 -7.36 18.93 5.59
N GLY A 284 -6.89 19.32 6.76
CA GLY A 284 -6.51 20.69 7.09
C GLY A 284 -5.06 21.04 6.76
N ALA A 285 -4.26 20.12 6.23
CA ALA A 285 -2.83 20.30 6.01
C ALA A 285 -2.54 21.51 5.11
N ARG A 286 -1.69 22.41 5.59
CA ARG A 286 -1.30 23.63 4.89
C ARG A 286 0.20 23.86 4.99
N THR A 287 0.75 24.46 3.95
CA THR A 287 2.10 25.02 3.95
C THR A 287 2.16 26.26 4.85
N VAL A 288 3.35 26.71 5.18
CA VAL A 288 3.57 27.96 5.93
C VAL A 288 2.91 29.18 5.27
N ASP A 289 2.77 29.18 3.94
CA ASP A 289 2.08 30.23 3.17
C ASP A 289 0.54 30.07 3.18
N GLY A 290 0.01 29.07 3.88
CA GLY A 290 -1.42 28.82 4.01
C GLY A 290 -2.06 28.12 2.82
N LYS A 291 -1.29 27.65 1.81
CA LYS A 291 -1.79 26.82 0.70
C LYS A 291 -2.14 25.42 1.21
N LEU A 292 -3.15 24.80 0.62
CA LEU A 292 -3.42 23.37 0.86
C LEU A 292 -2.27 22.51 0.33
N VAL A 293 -1.80 21.58 1.15
CA VAL A 293 -0.76 20.62 0.74
C VAL A 293 -1.28 19.69 -0.35
N VAL A 294 -2.54 19.27 -0.24
CA VAL A 294 -3.22 18.34 -1.15
C VAL A 294 -4.69 18.71 -1.28
N GLU A 295 -5.27 18.47 -2.46
CA GLU A 295 -6.66 18.79 -2.78
C GLU A 295 -7.38 17.56 -3.32
N LEU A 296 -8.71 17.47 -3.10
CA LEU A 296 -9.53 16.42 -3.68
C LEU A 296 -9.52 16.50 -5.21
N SER A 297 -9.46 15.35 -5.86
CA SER A 297 -9.65 15.22 -7.30
C SER A 297 -11.03 15.72 -7.71
N SER A 298 -11.10 16.43 -8.83
CA SER A 298 -12.28 17.13 -9.30
C SER A 298 -12.54 16.87 -10.78
N MET A 299 -13.53 17.57 -11.34
CA MET A 299 -13.81 17.57 -12.79
C MET A 299 -12.58 17.85 -13.66
N LYS A 300 -11.61 18.63 -13.18
CA LYS A 300 -10.37 18.91 -13.92
C LYS A 300 -9.52 17.68 -14.13
N ASP A 301 -9.58 16.75 -13.18
CA ASP A 301 -8.78 15.52 -13.20
C ASP A 301 -9.45 14.44 -14.06
N TYR A 302 -10.79 14.34 -14.01
CA TYR A 302 -11.57 13.27 -14.63
C TYR A 302 -12.36 13.71 -15.87
N GLY A 303 -12.34 15.00 -16.24
CA GLY A 303 -13.14 15.55 -17.33
C GLY A 303 -12.71 15.08 -18.73
N GLU A 304 -13.44 15.51 -19.76
CA GLU A 304 -13.11 15.24 -21.16
C GLU A 304 -11.74 15.84 -21.48
N GLY A 305 -10.78 15.01 -21.90
CA GLY A 305 -9.38 15.38 -22.04
C GLY A 305 -8.56 15.32 -20.73
N GLY A 306 -9.16 14.92 -19.61
CA GLY A 306 -8.45 14.65 -18.37
C GLY A 306 -7.51 13.46 -18.52
N THR A 307 -6.33 13.56 -17.94
CA THR A 307 -5.28 12.53 -17.99
C THR A 307 -4.98 11.92 -16.62
N LYS A 308 -5.72 12.33 -15.58
CA LYS A 308 -5.41 12.02 -14.18
C LYS A 308 -6.44 11.11 -13.52
N TYR A 309 -6.90 10.09 -14.24
CA TYR A 309 -7.92 9.16 -13.75
C TYR A 309 -7.50 8.39 -12.48
N ASN A 310 -6.20 8.37 -12.17
CA ASN A 310 -5.63 7.71 -10.99
C ASN A 310 -5.73 8.54 -9.70
N SER A 311 -6.48 9.65 -9.67
CA SER A 311 -6.64 10.51 -8.49
C SER A 311 -5.31 11.11 -7.97
N GLU A 312 -4.38 11.41 -8.86
CA GLU A 312 -3.05 11.91 -8.52
C GLU A 312 -3.08 13.20 -7.69
N SER A 313 -4.01 14.13 -7.98
CA SER A 313 -4.12 15.41 -7.26
C SER A 313 -4.40 15.26 -5.77
N GLU A 314 -5.03 14.17 -5.35
CA GLU A 314 -5.31 13.86 -3.95
C GLU A 314 -4.40 12.77 -3.34
N CYS A 315 -3.39 12.29 -4.11
CA CYS A 315 -2.49 11.24 -3.65
C CYS A 315 -1.54 11.79 -2.57
N LEU A 316 -1.58 11.18 -1.39
CA LEU A 316 -0.68 11.47 -0.25
C LEU A 316 0.58 10.60 -0.32
N PHE A 317 0.41 9.34 -0.66
CA PHE A 317 1.45 8.39 -0.99
C PHE A 317 0.96 7.46 -2.10
N GLY A 318 1.77 7.26 -3.10
CA GLY A 318 1.57 6.27 -4.15
C GLY A 318 2.87 5.60 -4.55
N VAL A 319 2.79 4.41 -5.10
CA VAL A 319 3.93 3.75 -5.72
C VAL A 319 4.06 4.18 -7.17
N TRP A 320 5.29 4.35 -7.64
CA TRP A 320 5.56 4.73 -9.01
C TRP A 320 5.96 3.50 -9.84
N ILE A 321 5.27 3.30 -10.96
CA ILE A 321 5.50 2.18 -11.88
C ILE A 321 5.93 2.74 -13.23
N GLN A 322 7.13 2.42 -13.64
CA GLN A 322 7.74 2.95 -14.88
C GLN A 322 6.90 2.61 -16.13
N ASP A 323 6.36 1.39 -16.21
CA ASP A 323 5.49 0.96 -17.30
C ASP A 323 4.10 0.60 -16.75
N LEU A 324 3.43 1.59 -16.16
CA LEU A 324 2.07 1.41 -15.65
C LEU A 324 1.08 1.01 -16.76
N TYR A 325 1.28 1.50 -17.98
CA TYR A 325 0.49 1.12 -19.14
C TYR A 325 0.62 -0.38 -19.44
N GLY A 326 1.84 -0.89 -19.53
CA GLY A 326 2.11 -2.31 -19.78
C GLY A 326 1.58 -3.23 -18.68
N VAL A 327 1.47 -2.74 -17.45
CA VAL A 327 0.92 -3.49 -16.31
C VAL A 327 -0.61 -3.41 -16.25
N SER A 328 -1.18 -2.22 -16.36
CA SER A 328 -2.61 -2.00 -16.09
C SER A 328 -3.52 -2.35 -17.27
N VAL A 329 -3.11 -2.06 -18.49
CA VAL A 329 -3.96 -2.28 -19.66
C VAL A 329 -4.26 -3.76 -19.92
N PRO A 330 -3.28 -4.68 -19.88
CA PRO A 330 -3.57 -6.11 -20.00
C PRO A 330 -4.49 -6.66 -18.92
N LEU A 331 -4.50 -6.02 -17.73
CA LEU A 331 -5.27 -6.47 -16.59
C LEU A 331 -6.69 -5.86 -16.54
N LEU A 332 -6.81 -4.56 -16.84
CA LEU A 332 -8.05 -3.81 -16.60
C LEU A 332 -8.80 -3.40 -17.89
N GLN A 333 -8.15 -3.33 -19.05
CA GLN A 333 -8.76 -2.73 -20.24
C GLN A 333 -8.66 -3.53 -21.54
N GLY A 334 -8.09 -4.72 -21.53
CA GLY A 334 -7.79 -5.41 -22.81
C GLY A 334 -6.79 -4.61 -23.64
N GLY A 335 -5.89 -5.24 -24.35
CA GLY A 335 -4.69 -4.70 -24.98
C GLY A 335 -4.82 -3.40 -25.79
N PRO A 336 -3.74 -2.87 -26.34
CA PRO A 336 -3.59 -1.53 -26.93
C PRO A 336 -4.41 -1.27 -28.20
N SER A 337 -5.37 -2.10 -28.53
CA SER A 337 -6.20 -1.97 -29.72
C SER A 337 -7.18 -0.79 -29.55
N THR A 338 -7.22 0.10 -30.53
CA THR A 338 -8.17 1.21 -30.65
C THR A 338 -9.62 0.76 -30.73
N THR A 339 -9.87 -0.52 -30.95
CA THR A 339 -11.18 -1.17 -30.80
C THR A 339 -11.24 -1.75 -29.40
N SER A 340 -11.93 -1.07 -28.50
CA SER A 340 -12.13 -1.42 -27.10
C SER A 340 -12.78 -2.80 -26.92
N SER A 341 -12.02 -3.88 -27.12
CA SER A 341 -12.47 -5.25 -26.84
C SER A 341 -11.83 -5.74 -25.55
N VAL A 342 -12.65 -6.32 -24.67
CA VAL A 342 -12.14 -7.05 -23.50
C VAL A 342 -11.86 -8.50 -23.85
N ASP A 343 -10.84 -9.06 -23.25
CA ASP A 343 -10.59 -10.49 -23.22
C ASP A 343 -10.96 -11.03 -21.81
N LEU A 344 -12.06 -11.75 -21.73
CA LEU A 344 -12.54 -12.32 -20.48
C LEU A 344 -11.64 -13.43 -19.91
N ASN A 345 -10.58 -13.82 -20.62
CA ASN A 345 -9.57 -14.74 -20.11
C ASN A 345 -8.43 -14.03 -19.40
N SER A 346 -8.28 -12.71 -19.55
CA SER A 346 -7.17 -11.93 -18.98
C SER A 346 -7.58 -10.66 -18.29
N ASN A 347 -8.76 -10.07 -18.62
CA ASN A 347 -9.16 -8.79 -18.06
C ASN A 347 -10.12 -8.91 -16.87
N LEU A 348 -9.89 -8.10 -15.86
CA LEU A 348 -10.79 -7.86 -14.74
C LEU A 348 -11.88 -6.86 -15.16
N VAL A 349 -13.12 -7.28 -15.09
CA VAL A 349 -14.28 -6.52 -15.58
C VAL A 349 -15.44 -6.60 -14.61
N LEU A 350 -16.50 -5.82 -14.88
CA LEU A 350 -17.81 -5.98 -14.26
C LEU A 350 -18.82 -6.50 -15.27
N THR A 351 -19.93 -7.09 -14.76
CA THR A 351 -21.15 -7.17 -15.57
C THR A 351 -21.84 -5.81 -15.59
N SER A 352 -22.62 -5.54 -16.66
CA SER A 352 -23.38 -4.29 -16.75
C SER A 352 -24.33 -4.11 -15.56
N SER A 353 -24.93 -5.19 -15.04
CA SER A 353 -25.84 -5.12 -13.88
C SER A 353 -25.12 -4.70 -12.61
N LEU A 354 -23.93 -5.25 -12.34
CA LEU A 354 -23.12 -4.85 -11.18
C LEU A 354 -22.67 -3.40 -11.30
N TYR A 355 -22.15 -3.00 -12.46
CA TYR A 355 -21.77 -1.61 -12.70
C TYR A 355 -22.92 -0.63 -12.46
N GLU A 356 -24.10 -0.93 -13.04
CA GLU A 356 -25.28 -0.08 -12.88
C GLU A 356 -25.76 -0.01 -11.41
N SER A 357 -25.56 -1.07 -10.62
CA SER A 357 -25.94 -1.10 -9.22
C SER A 357 -24.97 -0.37 -8.28
N CYS A 358 -23.74 -0.05 -8.73
CA CYS A 358 -22.80 0.76 -7.95
C CYS A 358 -23.29 2.18 -7.70
N PHE A 359 -24.05 2.75 -8.67
CA PHE A 359 -24.43 4.16 -8.66
C PHE A 359 -25.92 4.32 -8.55
N GLN A 360 -26.38 5.25 -7.72
CA GLN A 360 -27.77 5.61 -7.62
C GLN A 360 -28.24 6.30 -8.92
N LYS A 361 -29.49 6.07 -9.32
CA LYS A 361 -30.05 6.58 -10.58
C LYS A 361 -29.87 8.10 -10.74
N ALA A 362 -30.10 8.87 -9.67
CA ALA A 362 -29.95 10.32 -9.69
C ALA A 362 -28.50 10.80 -9.86
N GLN A 363 -27.52 10.01 -9.43
CA GLN A 363 -26.09 10.35 -9.49
C GLN A 363 -25.49 10.07 -10.87
N LYS A 364 -26.02 9.08 -11.61
CA LYS A 364 -25.46 8.65 -12.91
C LYS A 364 -25.31 9.76 -13.95
N ALA A 365 -26.13 10.78 -13.87
CA ALA A 365 -26.09 11.90 -14.82
C ALA A 365 -24.98 12.92 -14.51
N VAL A 366 -24.44 12.90 -13.30
CA VAL A 366 -23.54 13.96 -12.80
C VAL A 366 -22.25 13.45 -12.17
N ASP A 367 -22.25 12.23 -11.61
CA ASP A 367 -21.06 11.66 -10.95
C ASP A 367 -19.95 11.40 -11.98
N ILE A 368 -18.85 12.11 -11.83
CA ILE A 368 -17.70 12.03 -12.75
C ILE A 368 -17.09 10.63 -12.81
N ARG A 369 -17.21 9.84 -11.75
CA ARG A 369 -16.70 8.47 -11.71
C ARG A 369 -17.53 7.56 -12.61
N TYR A 370 -18.88 7.70 -12.57
CA TYR A 370 -19.76 6.97 -13.48
C TYR A 370 -19.54 7.37 -14.93
N LEU A 371 -19.38 8.66 -15.19
CA LEU A 371 -19.27 9.18 -16.54
C LEU A 371 -17.92 8.88 -17.19
N ASN A 372 -16.83 8.95 -16.43
CA ASN A 372 -15.48 9.03 -16.99
C ASN A 372 -14.53 7.89 -16.60
N LEU A 373 -14.73 7.23 -15.44
CA LEU A 373 -13.80 6.18 -14.98
C LEU A 373 -14.02 4.80 -15.61
N TRP A 374 -15.05 4.62 -16.44
CA TRP A 374 -15.41 3.32 -16.99
C TRP A 374 -15.50 3.33 -18.50
N SER A 375 -14.92 2.31 -19.13
CA SER A 375 -15.14 1.99 -20.54
C SER A 375 -16.23 0.94 -20.66
N LYS A 376 -17.14 1.11 -21.60
CA LYS A 376 -18.17 0.13 -21.95
C LYS A 376 -17.64 -0.71 -23.11
N THR A 377 -17.05 -1.85 -22.81
CA THR A 377 -16.34 -2.70 -23.77
C THR A 377 -17.09 -4.00 -24.02
N THR A 378 -16.87 -4.61 -25.17
CA THR A 378 -17.45 -5.91 -25.55
C THR A 378 -16.35 -6.86 -25.95
N PRO A 379 -16.46 -8.18 -25.61
CA PRO A 379 -15.58 -9.19 -26.18
C PRO A 379 -15.74 -9.28 -27.70
N ILE A 380 -14.69 -9.66 -28.40
CA ILE A 380 -14.74 -9.86 -29.86
C ILE A 380 -15.85 -10.88 -30.19
N GLY A 381 -16.75 -10.49 -31.10
CA GLY A 381 -17.87 -11.34 -31.53
C GLY A 381 -19.05 -11.41 -30.55
N SER A 382 -19.05 -10.58 -29.49
CA SER A 382 -20.15 -10.49 -28.51
C SER A 382 -20.83 -9.13 -28.59
N THR A 383 -22.12 -9.11 -28.19
CA THR A 383 -22.89 -7.88 -27.98
C THR A 383 -23.02 -7.52 -26.49
N THR A 384 -22.56 -8.42 -25.60
CA THR A 384 -22.63 -8.22 -24.15
C THR A 384 -21.55 -7.23 -23.71
N VAL A 385 -21.97 -6.17 -23.03
CA VAL A 385 -21.08 -5.12 -22.51
C VAL A 385 -20.53 -5.54 -21.15
N TYR A 386 -19.21 -5.46 -20.99
CA TYR A 386 -18.50 -5.63 -19.75
C TYR A 386 -17.77 -4.33 -19.40
N PRO A 387 -18.27 -3.54 -18.46
CA PRO A 387 -17.59 -2.35 -18.01
C PRO A 387 -16.21 -2.68 -17.43
N SER A 388 -15.20 -1.94 -17.89
CA SER A 388 -13.82 -2.01 -17.39
C SER A 388 -13.36 -0.65 -16.88
N ILE A 389 -12.60 -0.65 -15.78
CA ILE A 389 -12.17 0.59 -15.13
C ILE A 389 -10.98 1.21 -15.87
N ARG A 390 -11.00 2.55 -16.00
CA ARG A 390 -9.97 3.33 -16.68
C ARG A 390 -8.99 4.01 -15.73
N LYS A 391 -9.07 3.75 -14.45
CA LYS A 391 -8.32 4.49 -13.42
C LYS A 391 -6.82 4.61 -13.70
N TYR A 392 -6.22 3.57 -14.25
CA TYR A 392 -4.80 3.53 -14.61
C TYR A 392 -4.56 3.55 -16.12
N TYR A 393 -5.59 3.93 -16.89
CA TYR A 393 -5.41 4.08 -18.32
C TYR A 393 -4.62 5.35 -18.62
N LEU A 394 -3.50 5.12 -19.28
CA LEU A 394 -2.66 6.18 -19.82
C LEU A 394 -2.87 6.21 -21.33
N ASN A 395 -3.06 7.40 -21.89
CA ASN A 395 -3.00 7.54 -23.33
C ASN A 395 -1.53 7.37 -23.74
N LYS A 396 -1.26 6.54 -24.75
CA LYS A 396 0.08 6.23 -25.22
C LYS A 396 0.91 7.48 -25.60
N GLU A 397 0.24 8.56 -26.00
CA GLU A 397 0.87 9.86 -26.29
C GLU A 397 1.41 10.56 -25.03
N ASN A 398 0.99 10.13 -23.84
CA ASN A 398 1.36 10.68 -22.54
C ASN A 398 2.29 9.73 -21.71
N GLU A 399 2.80 8.65 -22.31
CA GLU A 399 3.65 7.64 -21.64
C GLU A 399 4.93 8.22 -21.00
N ASN A 400 5.32 9.43 -21.39
CA ASN A 400 6.55 10.08 -20.93
C ASN A 400 6.33 11.14 -19.83
N SER A 401 5.13 11.25 -19.26
CA SER A 401 4.95 12.18 -18.14
C SER A 401 5.25 11.46 -16.83
N ASP A 402 6.22 11.95 -16.08
CA ASP A 402 6.67 11.44 -14.77
C ASP A 402 5.57 11.31 -13.71
N VAL A 403 4.41 11.83 -14.01
CA VAL A 403 3.24 11.91 -13.14
C VAL A 403 2.27 10.74 -13.33
N GLN A 404 2.32 10.06 -14.47
CA GLN A 404 1.30 9.08 -14.86
C GLN A 404 1.52 7.69 -14.30
N GLY A 405 2.74 7.37 -13.86
CA GLY A 405 3.08 6.06 -13.30
C GLY A 405 2.61 5.82 -11.85
N ILE A 406 1.83 6.73 -11.27
CA ILE A 406 1.45 6.65 -9.85
C ILE A 406 0.21 5.77 -9.65
N VAL A 407 0.35 4.78 -8.75
CA VAL A 407 -0.75 4.00 -8.18
C VAL A 407 -0.94 4.48 -6.74
N PRO A 408 -2.05 5.17 -6.42
CA PRO A 408 -2.30 5.67 -5.07
C PRO A 408 -2.45 4.54 -4.05
N VAL A 409 -1.83 4.72 -2.87
CA VAL A 409 -1.94 3.83 -1.71
C VAL A 409 -2.66 4.53 -0.56
N LEU A 410 -2.37 5.81 -0.37
CA LEU A 410 -3.01 6.69 0.61
C LEU A 410 -3.43 7.97 -0.12
N ARG A 411 -4.69 8.38 0.05
CA ARG A 411 -5.20 9.58 -0.62
C ARG A 411 -6.28 10.32 0.18
N LEU A 412 -6.49 11.57 -0.15
CA LEU A 412 -7.33 12.50 0.62
C LEU A 412 -8.80 12.07 0.68
N SER A 413 -9.36 11.47 -0.37
CA SER A 413 -10.72 10.94 -0.36
C SER A 413 -10.96 9.97 0.80
N GLU A 414 -9.99 9.09 1.10
CA GLU A 414 -10.09 8.18 2.23
C GLU A 414 -10.15 8.95 3.56
N MET A 415 -9.35 10.00 3.70
CA MET A 415 -9.37 10.83 4.91
C MET A 415 -10.74 11.49 5.14
N TYR A 416 -11.39 11.97 4.08
CA TYR A 416 -12.77 12.46 4.16
C TYR A 416 -13.74 11.38 4.61
N LEU A 417 -13.65 10.17 4.04
CA LEU A 417 -14.55 9.08 4.42
C LEU A 417 -14.29 8.57 5.85
N ILE A 418 -13.02 8.54 6.31
CA ILE A 418 -12.67 8.27 7.71
C ILE A 418 -13.30 9.33 8.62
N ALA A 419 -13.13 10.61 8.29
CA ALA A 419 -13.68 11.69 9.10
C ALA A 419 -15.21 11.67 9.14
N VAL A 420 -15.89 11.33 8.03
CA VAL A 420 -17.36 11.14 7.98
C VAL A 420 -17.79 10.00 8.89
N GLU A 421 -17.11 8.86 8.83
CA GLU A 421 -17.45 7.66 9.62
C GLU A 421 -17.25 7.88 11.13
N THR A 422 -16.28 8.70 11.48
CA THR A 422 -15.84 8.89 12.87
C THR A 422 -16.26 10.25 13.47
N ALA A 423 -17.04 11.04 12.72
CA ALA A 423 -17.55 12.33 13.18
C ALA A 423 -18.41 12.17 14.46
N GLU A 424 -18.27 13.10 15.38
CA GLU A 424 -19.03 13.07 16.65
C GLU A 424 -20.48 13.47 16.45
N THR A 425 -20.77 14.31 15.46
CA THR A 425 -22.11 14.82 15.19
C THR A 425 -22.54 14.55 13.76
N LEU A 426 -23.85 14.34 13.57
CA LEU A 426 -24.46 14.18 12.27
C LEU A 426 -24.21 15.40 11.36
N ASN A 427 -24.13 16.59 11.92
CA ASN A 427 -23.86 17.82 11.18
C ASN A 427 -22.45 17.85 10.61
N GLU A 428 -21.46 17.43 11.38
CA GLU A 428 -20.08 17.31 10.91
C GLU A 428 -19.95 16.26 9.80
N ALA A 429 -20.55 15.08 10.01
CA ALA A 429 -20.56 14.02 9.00
C ALA A 429 -21.17 14.54 7.68
N ASN A 430 -22.32 15.19 7.74
CA ASN A 430 -22.98 15.77 6.57
C ASN A 430 -22.14 16.85 5.89
N THR A 431 -21.48 17.72 6.66
CA THR A 431 -20.64 18.80 6.12
C THR A 431 -19.44 18.23 5.35
N LEU A 432 -18.77 17.25 5.93
CA LEU A 432 -17.61 16.59 5.32
C LEU A 432 -18.02 15.77 4.09
N TYR A 433 -19.12 15.02 4.20
CA TYR A 433 -19.62 14.23 3.09
C TYR A 433 -20.10 15.08 1.93
N THR A 434 -20.75 16.19 2.20
CA THR A 434 -21.15 17.17 1.16
C THR A 434 -19.93 17.67 0.38
N LYS A 435 -18.89 18.11 1.09
CA LYS A 435 -17.66 18.60 0.45
C LYS A 435 -16.97 17.52 -0.39
N TYR A 436 -16.93 16.30 0.11
CA TYR A 436 -16.42 15.15 -0.64
C TYR A 436 -17.24 14.87 -1.90
N MET A 437 -18.58 14.82 -1.79
CA MET A 437 -19.48 14.55 -2.92
C MET A 437 -19.47 15.66 -3.97
N GLU A 438 -19.33 16.92 -3.56
CA GLU A 438 -19.14 18.05 -4.47
C GLU A 438 -17.88 17.87 -5.34
N SER A 439 -16.79 17.33 -4.81
CA SER A 439 -15.58 17.02 -5.57
C SER A 439 -15.82 15.97 -6.67
N LYS A 440 -16.80 15.09 -6.47
CA LYS A 440 -17.24 14.08 -7.44
C LYS A 440 -18.34 14.61 -8.38
N ASN A 441 -18.60 15.91 -8.37
CA ASN A 441 -19.67 16.60 -9.12
C ASN A 441 -21.09 16.16 -8.72
N VAL A 442 -21.30 15.71 -7.50
CA VAL A 442 -22.58 15.30 -6.94
C VAL A 442 -23.02 16.33 -5.88
N ALA A 443 -23.40 17.53 -6.35
CA ALA A 443 -23.79 18.62 -5.46
C ALA A 443 -25.15 18.38 -4.75
N LEU A 444 -26.04 17.60 -5.37
CA LEU A 444 -27.36 17.29 -4.83
C LEU A 444 -27.38 15.82 -4.35
N HIS A 445 -26.83 15.55 -3.18
CA HIS A 445 -27.01 14.30 -2.48
C HIS A 445 -27.95 14.50 -1.28
N ALA A 446 -28.69 13.48 -0.89
CA ALA A 446 -29.47 13.54 0.33
C ALA A 446 -28.53 13.52 1.56
N PRO A 447 -28.66 14.42 2.52
CA PRO A 447 -27.91 14.34 3.76
C PRO A 447 -28.30 13.09 4.55
N PHE A 448 -27.41 12.59 5.40
CA PHE A 448 -27.77 11.57 6.36
C PHE A 448 -28.85 12.08 7.30
N ALA A 449 -29.90 11.31 7.50
CA ALA A 449 -30.99 11.64 8.42
C ALA A 449 -30.67 11.20 9.87
N SER A 450 -29.84 10.15 9.99
CA SER A 450 -29.35 9.62 11.27
C SER A 450 -27.89 9.15 11.17
N ILE A 451 -27.25 8.90 12.29
CA ILE A 451 -25.91 8.31 12.35
C ILE A 451 -25.92 6.89 11.75
N ASP A 452 -27.02 6.16 11.90
CA ASP A 452 -27.15 4.79 11.38
C ASP A 452 -27.18 4.73 9.84
N ASP A 453 -27.44 5.85 9.16
CA ASP A 453 -27.40 5.93 7.69
C ASP A 453 -25.97 6.02 7.13
N ILE A 454 -24.99 6.38 7.97
CA ILE A 454 -23.62 6.64 7.53
C ILE A 454 -22.95 5.38 7.02
N GLU A 455 -22.90 4.33 7.82
CA GLU A 455 -22.19 3.09 7.47
C GLU A 455 -22.71 2.44 6.17
N PRO A 456 -24.03 2.25 5.95
CA PRO A 456 -24.54 1.70 4.70
C PRO A 456 -24.20 2.57 3.47
N GLU A 457 -24.16 3.90 3.61
CA GLU A 457 -23.76 4.77 2.50
C GLU A 457 -22.25 4.73 2.27
N LEU A 458 -21.43 4.72 3.31
CA LEU A 458 -19.99 4.57 3.17
C LEU A 458 -19.60 3.24 2.52
N MET A 459 -20.30 2.14 2.83
CA MET A 459 -20.09 0.86 2.15
C MET A 459 -20.29 1.01 0.63
N ARG A 460 -21.36 1.69 0.21
CA ARG A 460 -21.60 1.99 -1.21
C ARG A 460 -20.52 2.91 -1.78
N GLU A 461 -20.09 3.89 -0.97
CA GLU A 461 -19.08 4.87 -1.38
C GLU A 461 -17.69 4.25 -1.52
N TYR A 462 -17.24 3.41 -0.59
CA TYR A 462 -16.00 2.65 -0.73
C TYR A 462 -15.99 1.81 -2.00
N ARG A 463 -17.12 1.24 -2.38
CA ARG A 463 -17.28 0.48 -3.62
C ARG A 463 -17.13 1.37 -4.86
N ARG A 464 -17.74 2.57 -4.88
CA ARG A 464 -17.63 3.52 -6.00
C ARG A 464 -16.23 4.12 -6.14
N GLU A 465 -15.61 4.41 -5.00
CA GLU A 465 -14.38 5.19 -4.93
C GLU A 465 -13.12 4.33 -5.10
N PHE A 466 -13.07 3.18 -4.44
CA PHE A 466 -11.84 2.40 -4.30
C PHE A 466 -11.73 1.17 -5.21
N PHE A 467 -12.51 1.10 -6.30
CA PHE A 467 -12.28 0.08 -7.33
C PHE A 467 -10.83 0.14 -7.84
N ALA A 468 -10.18 -1.00 -7.92
CA ALA A 468 -8.79 -1.16 -8.29
C ALA A 468 -7.79 -0.49 -7.32
N GLU A 469 -8.19 -0.31 -6.04
CA GLU A 469 -7.33 0.22 -4.98
C GLU A 469 -7.29 -0.67 -3.72
N GLY A 470 -8.02 -1.79 -3.69
CA GLY A 470 -7.92 -2.81 -2.66
C GLY A 470 -8.43 -2.41 -1.27
N GLN A 471 -9.31 -1.39 -1.14
CA GLN A 471 -9.73 -0.92 0.19
C GLN A 471 -11.05 -1.52 0.68
N LEU A 472 -11.91 -2.00 -0.20
CA LEU A 472 -13.24 -2.50 0.18
C LEU A 472 -13.20 -3.78 1.04
N PHE A 473 -12.25 -4.68 0.79
CA PHE A 473 -12.09 -5.89 1.60
C PHE A 473 -11.85 -5.57 3.08
N TYR A 474 -11.01 -4.57 3.35
CA TYR A 474 -10.72 -4.13 4.71
C TYR A 474 -11.91 -3.43 5.38
N PHE A 475 -12.73 -2.73 4.61
CA PHE A 475 -14.00 -2.19 5.08
C PHE A 475 -14.93 -3.33 5.52
N TYR A 476 -15.14 -4.33 4.67
CA TYR A 476 -15.96 -5.50 4.98
C TYR A 476 -15.45 -6.26 6.21
N LYS A 477 -14.13 -6.52 6.29
CA LYS A 477 -13.50 -7.18 7.45
C LYS A 477 -13.76 -6.43 8.75
N ARG A 478 -13.64 -5.11 8.73
CA ARG A 478 -13.82 -4.27 9.91
C ARG A 478 -15.27 -4.24 10.40
N HIS A 479 -16.22 -4.26 9.48
CA HIS A 479 -17.66 -4.28 9.77
C HIS A 479 -18.24 -5.70 9.88
N GLN A 480 -17.42 -6.74 9.63
CA GLN A 480 -17.83 -8.14 9.63
C GLN A 480 -19.04 -8.37 8.72
N GLU A 481 -18.98 -7.83 7.51
CA GLU A 481 -20.04 -7.98 6.53
C GLU A 481 -20.33 -9.45 6.25
N THR A 482 -21.59 -9.83 6.34
CA THR A 482 -22.02 -11.22 6.18
C THR A 482 -22.27 -11.60 4.73
N LYS A 483 -22.33 -10.62 3.80
CA LYS A 483 -22.57 -10.86 2.37
C LYS A 483 -21.71 -9.97 1.50
N LEU A 484 -21.19 -10.55 0.45
CA LEU A 484 -20.54 -9.79 -0.61
C LEU A 484 -21.58 -9.19 -1.56
N TRP A 485 -21.34 -7.96 -2.02
CA TRP A 485 -22.24 -7.26 -2.93
C TRP A 485 -22.49 -7.97 -4.26
N SER A 486 -21.48 -8.61 -4.82
CA SER A 486 -21.52 -9.19 -6.17
C SER A 486 -21.86 -10.69 -6.19
N LYS A 487 -21.90 -11.32 -5.04
CA LYS A 487 -22.06 -12.77 -4.92
C LYS A 487 -23.08 -13.12 -3.84
N ASP A 488 -23.86 -14.16 -4.11
CA ASP A 488 -24.73 -14.77 -3.09
C ASP A 488 -23.92 -15.77 -2.24
N LYS A 489 -22.89 -15.23 -1.57
CA LYS A 489 -22.04 -15.97 -0.65
C LYS A 489 -22.14 -15.36 0.74
N GLU A 490 -22.41 -16.22 1.71
CA GLU A 490 -22.30 -15.85 3.12
C GLU A 490 -20.84 -15.85 3.54
N MET A 491 -20.39 -14.77 4.18
CA MET A 491 -19.04 -14.57 4.66
C MET A 491 -18.92 -15.02 6.13
N LEU A 492 -17.92 -15.82 6.38
CA LEU A 492 -17.53 -16.23 7.73
C LEU A 492 -16.36 -15.37 8.21
N GLU A 493 -16.15 -15.29 9.52
CA GLU A 493 -14.99 -14.56 10.10
C GLU A 493 -13.67 -15.11 9.57
N THR A 494 -13.57 -16.42 9.34
CA THR A 494 -12.38 -17.07 8.77
C THR A 494 -12.10 -16.66 7.33
N ASP A 495 -13.11 -16.23 6.57
CA ASP A 495 -12.95 -15.78 5.18
C ASP A 495 -12.19 -14.44 5.12
N TYR A 496 -12.20 -13.68 6.21
CA TYR A 496 -11.48 -12.41 6.34
C TYR A 496 -10.00 -12.54 6.75
N CYS A 497 -9.52 -13.77 7.00
CA CYS A 497 -8.16 -14.01 7.47
C CYS A 497 -7.44 -14.91 6.48
N LEU A 498 -6.50 -14.36 5.72
CA LEU A 498 -5.64 -15.19 4.88
C LEU A 498 -4.82 -16.14 5.76
N PRO A 499 -4.66 -17.41 5.37
CA PRO A 499 -3.81 -18.33 6.10
C PRO A 499 -2.35 -17.92 5.97
N LEU A 500 -1.55 -18.15 7.02
CA LEU A 500 -0.11 -18.04 6.91
C LEU A 500 0.42 -19.11 5.93
N PRO A 501 1.40 -18.80 5.08
CA PRO A 501 1.97 -19.78 4.18
C PRO A 501 2.56 -20.99 4.92
N ASN A 502 2.45 -22.18 4.36
CA ASN A 502 3.02 -23.39 4.94
C ASN A 502 4.54 -23.31 5.18
N THR A 503 5.24 -22.45 4.43
CA THR A 503 6.67 -22.17 4.60
C THR A 503 6.98 -21.38 5.86
N GLU A 504 6.02 -20.67 6.44
CA GLU A 504 6.17 -19.96 7.71
C GLU A 504 6.40 -20.94 8.88
N PHE A 505 5.75 -22.11 8.84
CA PHE A 505 5.87 -23.14 9.88
C PHE A 505 6.94 -24.19 9.58
N ASN A 506 7.43 -24.25 8.34
CA ASN A 506 8.45 -25.21 7.91
C ASN A 506 9.29 -24.59 6.77
N PRO A 507 10.26 -23.74 7.09
CA PRO A 507 11.10 -23.05 6.10
C PRO A 507 11.91 -24.00 5.21
N ALA A 508 12.05 -25.30 5.59
CA ALA A 508 12.74 -26.30 4.79
C ALA A 508 11.84 -26.97 3.74
N LYS A 509 10.60 -26.58 3.65
CA LYS A 509 9.65 -26.96 2.59
C LYS A 509 9.35 -25.74 1.73
#